data_a207800017037e0cbc8d19b86c74bf86
#
_entry.id   a207800017037e0cbc8d19b86c74bf86
#
_cell.length_a   1.000
_cell.length_b   1.000
_cell.length_c   1.000
_cell.angle_alpha   90.00
_cell.angle_beta   90.00
_cell.angle_gamma   90.00
#
_symmetry.space_group_name_H-M   'P 1'
#
loop_
_entity.id
_entity.type
_entity.pdbx_description
1 polymer ?
#
loop_
_entity_poly.entity_id
_entity_poly.type
_entity_poly.pdbx_seq_one_letter_code
_entity_poly.pdbx_strand_id
1 'polypeptide(L)'
;MKASGRCRTLLSVSLNFFALFFSITAFITTYWCVGTQRVPKPKCSKLRTHQCIDYGVNETDPNKVVYSWETGDDRFLFRQFHTGIWFSCEENIHDESERCRSFIDLAPASEKGMLWLSLVSEMLYIVLLVVGFSLMCLELVHSSNVIDGLKLNAFAAVFTVLSGLLGMVAHVMYTQVFQVTVSLGPPDWRPYNWDYGWSFCMAWASFTCCMGASVTTLNSYTKTVIEFRHKRKTFEQSIREEHAREAFGYFREHPVHSITKSVEVYSSQTPKSIRRTPIPVDSLDLSDIAASLGEEQC
;
A
#
# COMPACT_ATOMS: atom_id res chain seq x y z
N MET A 1 20.18 16.67 -9.84
CA MET A 1 18.97 17.46 -9.55
C MET A 1 18.57 17.18 -8.09
N LYS A 2 18.77 18.12 -7.17
CA LYS A 2 18.29 18.03 -5.80
C LYS A 2 16.78 18.33 -5.84
N ALA A 3 15.93 17.31 -5.90
CA ALA A 3 14.50 17.51 -5.70
C ALA A 3 14.32 18.07 -4.28
N SER A 4 13.65 19.21 -4.17
CA SER A 4 13.30 19.84 -2.90
C SER A 4 12.55 18.85 -1.99
N GLY A 5 12.69 18.97 -0.69
CA GLY A 5 11.98 18.12 0.28
C GLY A 5 10.49 18.09 0.02
N ARG A 6 9.88 19.24 -0.29
CA ARG A 6 8.44 19.36 -0.61
C ARG A 6 8.03 18.56 -1.86
N CYS A 7 8.86 18.57 -2.91
CA CYS A 7 8.56 17.78 -4.12
C CYS A 7 8.53 16.27 -3.84
N ARG A 8 9.41 15.78 -2.95
CA ARG A 8 9.42 14.35 -2.54
C ARG A 8 8.21 13.98 -1.71
N THR A 9 7.81 14.83 -0.77
CA THR A 9 6.60 14.61 0.03
C THR A 9 5.36 14.62 -0.86
N LEU A 10 5.24 15.58 -1.78
CA LEU A 10 4.14 15.63 -2.74
C LEU A 10 4.10 14.39 -3.64
N LEU A 11 5.25 13.91 -4.11
CA LEU A 11 5.34 12.68 -4.89
C LEU A 11 4.85 11.47 -4.09
N SER A 12 5.28 11.34 -2.83
CA SER A 12 4.85 10.25 -1.95
C SER A 12 3.34 10.29 -1.69
N VAL A 13 2.79 11.46 -1.41
CA VAL A 13 1.33 11.64 -1.21
C VAL A 13 0.55 11.32 -2.48
N SER A 14 1.03 11.76 -3.65
CA SER A 14 0.39 11.45 -4.94
C SER A 14 0.38 9.95 -5.22
N LEU A 15 1.51 9.27 -5.02
CA LEU A 15 1.60 7.83 -5.20
C LEU A 15 0.67 7.07 -4.24
N ASN A 16 0.58 7.50 -2.99
CA ASN A 16 -0.32 6.89 -2.02
C ASN A 16 -1.79 7.14 -2.36
N PHE A 17 -2.12 8.33 -2.86
CA PHE A 17 -3.46 8.63 -3.38
C PHE A 17 -3.86 7.70 -4.54
N PHE A 18 -2.97 7.52 -5.53
CA PHE A 18 -3.23 6.60 -6.63
C PHE A 18 -3.31 5.15 -6.16
N ALA A 19 -2.47 4.73 -5.21
CA ALA A 19 -2.55 3.41 -4.61
C ALA A 19 -3.94 3.18 -3.98
N LEU A 20 -4.43 4.13 -3.19
CA LEU A 20 -5.74 4.05 -2.55
C LEU A 20 -6.88 4.03 -3.59
N PHE A 21 -6.82 4.90 -4.59
CA PHE A 21 -7.82 4.95 -5.65
C PHE A 21 -7.91 3.62 -6.42
N PHE A 22 -6.78 3.08 -6.84
CA PHE A 22 -6.73 1.83 -7.59
C PHE A 22 -7.16 0.63 -6.74
N SER A 23 -6.76 0.58 -5.46
CA SER A 23 -7.16 -0.49 -4.54
C SER A 23 -8.67 -0.51 -4.32
N ILE A 24 -9.27 0.63 -4.02
CA ILE A 24 -10.74 0.74 -3.84
C ILE A 24 -11.47 0.34 -5.12
N THR A 25 -11.01 0.83 -6.27
CA THR A 25 -11.61 0.50 -7.56
C THR A 25 -11.52 -1.00 -7.84
N ALA A 26 -10.36 -1.63 -7.63
CA ALA A 26 -10.16 -3.05 -7.80
C ALA A 26 -11.02 -3.88 -6.84
N PHE A 27 -11.19 -3.42 -5.59
CA PHE A 27 -11.97 -4.13 -4.57
C PHE A 27 -13.48 -4.14 -4.84
N ILE A 28 -14.01 -3.05 -5.42
CA ILE A 28 -15.45 -2.92 -5.69
C ILE A 28 -15.83 -3.60 -7.01
N THR A 29 -14.95 -3.60 -7.99
CA THR A 29 -15.25 -4.06 -9.34
C THR A 29 -15.12 -5.58 -9.49
N THR A 30 -15.89 -6.13 -10.44
CA THR A 30 -15.98 -7.57 -10.69
C THR A 30 -15.16 -8.02 -11.91
N TYR A 31 -14.15 -7.27 -12.32
CA TYR A 31 -13.34 -7.55 -13.52
C TYR A 31 -11.91 -7.96 -13.20
N TRP A 32 -11.70 -8.79 -12.17
CA TRP A 32 -10.39 -9.37 -11.87
C TRP A 32 -10.02 -10.45 -12.87
N CYS A 33 -11.00 -11.32 -13.20
CA CYS A 33 -10.86 -12.34 -14.22
C CYS A 33 -12.06 -12.26 -15.15
N VAL A 34 -11.80 -12.39 -16.43
CA VAL A 34 -12.81 -12.37 -17.51
C VAL A 34 -12.63 -13.58 -18.40
N GLY A 35 -13.69 -14.04 -19.02
CA GLY A 35 -13.57 -15.16 -19.91
C GLY A 35 -14.90 -15.64 -20.48
N THR A 36 -14.87 -16.82 -21.08
CA THR A 36 -16.03 -17.44 -21.71
C THR A 36 -16.32 -18.79 -21.09
N GLN A 37 -17.60 -19.10 -20.93
CA GLN A 37 -18.11 -20.39 -20.50
C GLN A 37 -18.79 -21.07 -21.64
N ARG A 38 -18.68 -22.38 -21.66
CA ARG A 38 -19.32 -23.25 -22.67
C ARG A 38 -20.57 -23.85 -22.06
N VAL A 39 -21.73 -23.39 -22.52
CA VAL A 39 -23.05 -23.85 -22.03
C VAL A 39 -23.79 -24.59 -23.15
N PRO A 40 -24.39 -25.75 -22.88
CA PRO A 40 -25.16 -26.46 -23.88
C PRO A 40 -26.35 -25.58 -24.33
N LYS A 41 -26.58 -25.54 -25.65
CA LYS A 41 -27.72 -24.82 -26.21
C LYS A 41 -29.01 -25.39 -25.66
N PRO A 42 -29.98 -24.57 -25.26
CA PRO A 42 -31.29 -25.00 -24.82
C PRO A 42 -32.09 -25.60 -26.00
N LYS A 43 -33.13 -26.35 -25.69
CA LYS A 43 -34.08 -26.81 -26.70
C LYS A 43 -34.84 -25.63 -27.29
N CYS A 44 -35.07 -25.65 -28.60
CA CYS A 44 -35.92 -24.66 -29.27
C CYS A 44 -37.37 -24.73 -28.74
N SER A 45 -37.98 -23.59 -28.60
CA SER A 45 -39.38 -23.43 -28.20
C SER A 45 -40.04 -22.38 -29.10
N LYS A 46 -41.39 -22.31 -29.07
CA LYS A 46 -42.16 -21.32 -29.87
C LYS A 46 -41.72 -19.86 -29.62
N LEU A 47 -41.16 -19.60 -28.45
CA LEU A 47 -40.62 -18.27 -28.06
C LEU A 47 -39.14 -18.10 -28.42
N ARG A 48 -38.43 -19.14 -28.74
CA ARG A 48 -37.00 -19.15 -29.01
C ARG A 48 -36.68 -19.93 -30.26
N THR A 49 -36.41 -19.19 -31.32
CA THR A 49 -36.10 -19.75 -32.67
C THR A 49 -34.62 -19.62 -33.03
N HIS A 50 -33.87 -18.83 -32.27
CA HIS A 50 -32.43 -18.61 -32.48
C HIS A 50 -31.59 -19.12 -31.32
N GLN A 51 -30.38 -19.59 -31.60
CA GLN A 51 -29.40 -20.08 -30.62
C GLN A 51 -29.93 -21.24 -29.75
N CYS A 52 -30.73 -22.12 -30.32
CA CYS A 52 -31.29 -23.30 -29.68
C CYS A 52 -31.06 -24.54 -30.56
N ILE A 53 -31.17 -25.73 -29.99
CA ILE A 53 -31.12 -26.99 -30.72
C ILE A 53 -32.54 -27.45 -30.98
N ASP A 54 -32.88 -27.61 -32.26
CA ASP A 54 -34.13 -28.25 -32.68
C ASP A 54 -33.90 -29.77 -32.78
N TYR A 55 -34.46 -30.49 -31.82
CA TYR A 55 -34.44 -31.96 -31.85
C TYR A 55 -35.51 -32.55 -32.76
N GLY A 56 -36.23 -31.73 -33.52
CA GLY A 56 -37.23 -32.16 -34.49
C GLY A 56 -38.23 -33.16 -33.93
N VAL A 57 -38.99 -32.79 -32.91
CA VAL A 57 -40.10 -33.57 -32.44
C VAL A 57 -41.24 -33.41 -33.46
N ASN A 58 -41.39 -34.37 -34.36
CA ASN A 58 -42.56 -34.41 -35.16
C ASN A 58 -43.78 -34.67 -34.26
N GLU A 59 -44.71 -33.72 -34.16
CA GLU A 59 -45.94 -33.79 -33.37
C GLU A 59 -46.79 -35.03 -33.72
N THR A 60 -46.54 -35.73 -34.86
CA THR A 60 -47.27 -36.89 -35.35
C THR A 60 -46.76 -38.25 -34.86
N ASP A 61 -45.50 -38.29 -34.30
CA ASP A 61 -44.95 -39.57 -33.83
C ASP A 61 -43.95 -39.34 -32.69
N PRO A 62 -44.41 -39.48 -31.42
CA PRO A 62 -43.55 -39.15 -30.24
C PRO A 62 -42.35 -40.10 -30.08
N ASN A 63 -42.29 -41.22 -30.82
CA ASN A 63 -41.16 -42.16 -30.72
C ASN A 63 -40.13 -42.00 -31.82
N LYS A 64 -40.31 -41.06 -32.75
CA LYS A 64 -39.33 -40.80 -33.80
C LYS A 64 -38.24 -39.80 -33.26
N VAL A 65 -37.14 -40.35 -32.85
CA VAL A 65 -35.96 -39.57 -32.48
C VAL A 65 -35.38 -38.97 -33.76
N VAL A 66 -35.52 -37.65 -33.91
CA VAL A 66 -34.81 -36.92 -34.97
C VAL A 66 -33.43 -36.51 -34.41
N TYR A 67 -32.40 -37.00 -35.07
CA TYR A 67 -31.00 -36.65 -34.69
C TYR A 67 -30.69 -35.25 -35.17
N SER A 68 -30.23 -34.41 -34.25
CA SER A 68 -29.63 -33.11 -34.61
C SER A 68 -28.27 -33.34 -35.27
N TRP A 69 -28.05 -32.74 -36.43
CA TRP A 69 -26.76 -32.77 -37.15
C TRP A 69 -25.71 -31.80 -36.57
N GLU A 70 -26.07 -31.01 -35.54
CA GLU A 70 -25.12 -30.18 -34.85
C GLU A 70 -24.13 -31.03 -34.06
N THR A 71 -22.87 -31.00 -34.47
CA THR A 71 -21.77 -31.75 -33.87
C THR A 71 -20.68 -30.80 -33.34
N GLY A 72 -19.91 -31.24 -32.34
CA GLY A 72 -18.81 -30.48 -31.84
C GLY A 72 -19.23 -29.21 -31.10
N ASP A 73 -18.61 -28.07 -31.46
CA ASP A 73 -18.83 -26.79 -30.79
C ASP A 73 -20.19 -26.16 -31.12
N ASP A 74 -20.84 -26.57 -32.20
CA ASP A 74 -22.17 -26.05 -32.60
C ASP A 74 -23.28 -26.38 -31.57
N ARG A 75 -23.06 -27.35 -30.70
CA ARG A 75 -23.99 -27.70 -29.62
C ARG A 75 -23.96 -26.75 -28.43
N PHE A 76 -22.97 -25.88 -28.41
CA PHE A 76 -22.71 -25.03 -27.26
C PHE A 76 -22.88 -23.56 -27.63
N LEU A 77 -23.29 -22.78 -26.64
CA LEU A 77 -23.21 -21.34 -26.63
C LEU A 77 -22.03 -20.88 -25.77
N PHE A 78 -21.35 -19.88 -26.21
CA PHE A 78 -20.32 -19.21 -25.43
C PHE A 78 -20.97 -18.02 -24.77
N ARG A 79 -20.98 -17.98 -23.43
CA ARG A 79 -21.42 -16.84 -22.66
C ARG A 79 -20.20 -16.19 -21.99
N GLN A 80 -20.20 -14.89 -21.89
CA GLN A 80 -19.17 -14.16 -21.19
C GLN A 80 -19.40 -14.19 -19.69
N PHE A 81 -18.32 -14.15 -18.92
CA PHE A 81 -18.37 -13.97 -17.48
C PHE A 81 -17.25 -13.05 -17.03
N HIS A 82 -17.45 -12.39 -15.92
CA HIS A 82 -16.42 -11.65 -15.22
C HIS A 82 -16.53 -11.87 -13.71
N THR A 83 -15.39 -12.04 -13.06
CA THR A 83 -15.32 -12.41 -11.65
C THR A 83 -14.44 -11.43 -10.92
N GLY A 84 -14.93 -10.89 -9.80
CA GLY A 84 -14.17 -10.10 -8.85
C GLY A 84 -13.94 -10.86 -7.55
N ILE A 85 -13.57 -10.12 -6.51
CA ILE A 85 -13.32 -10.68 -5.18
C ILE A 85 -14.64 -11.18 -4.55
N TRP A 86 -15.74 -10.46 -4.75
CA TRP A 86 -17.04 -10.72 -4.12
C TRP A 86 -17.98 -11.54 -4.97
N PHE A 87 -18.10 -11.17 -6.23
CA PHE A 87 -19.12 -11.70 -7.14
C PHE A 87 -18.50 -12.17 -8.44
N SER A 88 -19.11 -13.23 -8.98
CA SER A 88 -18.94 -13.68 -10.34
C SER A 88 -20.23 -13.44 -11.09
N CYS A 89 -20.18 -12.65 -12.15
CA CYS A 89 -21.31 -12.30 -12.99
C CYS A 89 -21.19 -13.01 -14.33
N GLU A 90 -22.29 -13.57 -14.78
CA GLU A 90 -22.40 -14.35 -16.00
C GLU A 90 -23.50 -13.76 -16.89
N GLU A 91 -23.24 -13.64 -18.18
CA GLU A 91 -24.24 -13.23 -19.16
C GLU A 91 -25.41 -14.22 -19.20
N ASN A 92 -26.62 -13.70 -19.16
CA ASN A 92 -27.80 -14.52 -19.23
C ASN A 92 -28.10 -14.89 -20.70
N ILE A 93 -28.28 -16.18 -21.00
CA ILE A 93 -28.61 -16.66 -22.35
C ILE A 93 -30.02 -16.23 -22.78
N HIS A 94 -30.89 -15.92 -21.83
CA HIS A 94 -32.33 -15.67 -22.09
C HIS A 94 -32.67 -14.18 -22.22
N ASP A 95 -31.93 -13.34 -21.51
CA ASP A 95 -32.15 -11.89 -21.43
C ASP A 95 -30.83 -11.15 -21.53
N GLU A 96 -30.84 -9.88 -21.89
CA GLU A 96 -29.65 -9.00 -21.87
C GLU A 96 -29.18 -8.67 -20.45
N SER A 97 -29.66 -9.39 -19.44
CA SER A 97 -29.31 -9.17 -18.03
C SER A 97 -28.15 -10.09 -17.62
N GLU A 98 -27.35 -9.64 -16.67
CA GLU A 98 -26.29 -10.44 -16.05
C GLU A 98 -26.82 -11.10 -14.77
N ARG A 99 -26.39 -12.34 -14.53
CA ARG A 99 -26.65 -13.05 -13.29
C ARG A 99 -25.38 -13.11 -12.45
N CYS A 100 -25.39 -12.45 -11.30
CA CYS A 100 -24.26 -12.46 -10.36
C CYS A 100 -24.48 -13.47 -9.23
N ARG A 101 -23.43 -14.21 -8.89
CA ARG A 101 -23.37 -15.15 -7.77
C ARG A 101 -22.19 -14.79 -6.87
N SER A 102 -22.28 -15.12 -5.57
CA SER A 102 -21.16 -14.93 -4.67
C SER A 102 -19.99 -15.83 -5.08
N PHE A 103 -18.79 -15.25 -5.21
CA PHE A 103 -17.58 -16.02 -5.53
C PHE A 103 -17.20 -16.97 -4.37
N ILE A 104 -17.57 -16.62 -3.13
CA ILE A 104 -17.34 -17.47 -1.95
C ILE A 104 -18.11 -18.80 -2.06
N ASP A 105 -19.30 -18.78 -2.67
CA ASP A 105 -20.10 -19.99 -2.85
C ASP A 105 -19.58 -20.87 -4.00
N LEU A 106 -18.91 -20.26 -4.98
CA LEU A 106 -18.29 -20.95 -6.10
C LEU A 106 -16.98 -21.64 -5.72
N ALA A 107 -16.24 -21.08 -4.76
CA ALA A 107 -14.98 -21.64 -4.31
C ALA A 107 -15.18 -23.00 -3.62
N PRO A 108 -14.31 -24.00 -3.91
CA PRO A 108 -14.32 -25.30 -3.22
C PRO A 108 -14.21 -25.13 -1.70
N ALA A 109 -14.79 -26.06 -0.94
CA ALA A 109 -14.79 -25.99 0.52
C ALA A 109 -13.38 -25.94 1.13
N SER A 110 -12.40 -26.57 0.48
CA SER A 110 -10.98 -26.54 0.88
C SER A 110 -10.36 -25.13 0.76
N GLU A 111 -10.82 -24.33 -0.19
CA GLU A 111 -10.23 -23.02 -0.53
C GLU A 111 -10.97 -21.83 0.12
N LYS A 112 -12.12 -22.07 0.72
CA LYS A 112 -12.90 -20.98 1.37
C LYS A 112 -12.11 -20.25 2.45
N GLY A 113 -11.29 -20.97 3.22
CA GLY A 113 -10.42 -20.36 4.23
C GLY A 113 -9.38 -19.41 3.64
N MET A 114 -8.76 -19.79 2.53
CA MET A 114 -7.79 -18.97 1.80
C MET A 114 -8.45 -17.74 1.18
N LEU A 115 -9.67 -17.87 0.67
CA LEU A 115 -10.44 -16.76 0.14
C LEU A 115 -10.81 -15.74 1.24
N TRP A 116 -11.23 -16.20 2.42
CA TRP A 116 -11.49 -15.34 3.56
C TRP A 116 -10.22 -14.62 4.02
N LEU A 117 -9.07 -15.31 4.04
CA LEU A 117 -7.79 -14.69 4.36
C LEU A 117 -7.43 -13.59 3.35
N SER A 118 -7.64 -13.84 2.06
CA SER A 118 -7.44 -12.85 1.00
C SER A 118 -8.34 -11.62 1.21
N LEU A 119 -9.63 -11.84 1.47
CA LEU A 119 -10.58 -10.75 1.75
C LEU A 119 -10.19 -9.90 2.94
N VAL A 120 -9.86 -10.53 4.08
CA VAL A 120 -9.44 -9.82 5.29
C VAL A 120 -8.14 -9.06 5.07
N SER A 121 -7.18 -9.67 4.37
CA SER A 121 -5.90 -9.02 4.03
C SER A 121 -6.10 -7.81 3.13
N GLU A 122 -7.01 -7.89 2.14
CA GLU A 122 -7.34 -6.77 1.25
C GLU A 122 -8.04 -5.63 2.01
N MET A 123 -8.97 -5.95 2.91
CA MET A 123 -9.61 -4.96 3.78
C MET A 123 -8.58 -4.25 4.68
N LEU A 124 -7.68 -5.00 5.32
CA LEU A 124 -6.61 -4.44 6.14
C LEU A 124 -5.63 -3.60 5.29
N TYR A 125 -5.31 -4.04 4.09
CA TYR A 125 -4.52 -3.28 3.14
C TYR A 125 -5.11 -1.89 2.89
N ILE A 126 -6.41 -1.81 2.54
CA ILE A 126 -7.10 -0.55 2.30
C ILE A 126 -7.13 0.33 3.56
N VAL A 127 -7.45 -0.25 4.73
CA VAL A 127 -7.50 0.50 6.00
C VAL A 127 -6.12 1.10 6.33
N LEU A 128 -5.05 0.33 6.22
CA LEU A 128 -3.70 0.82 6.49
C LEU A 128 -3.24 1.87 5.46
N LEU A 129 -3.65 1.75 4.19
CA LEU A 129 -3.42 2.78 3.18
C LEU A 129 -4.13 4.09 3.54
N VAL A 130 -5.38 4.02 3.99
CA VAL A 130 -6.14 5.21 4.44
C VAL A 130 -5.45 5.87 5.62
N VAL A 131 -5.00 5.09 6.61
CA VAL A 131 -4.26 5.62 7.76
C VAL A 131 -2.96 6.26 7.32
N GLY A 132 -2.15 5.58 6.50
CA GLY A 132 -0.89 6.10 5.97
C GLY A 132 -1.08 7.39 5.18
N PHE A 133 -2.08 7.43 4.30
CA PHE A 133 -2.45 8.62 3.52
C PHE A 133 -2.87 9.78 4.41
N SER A 134 -3.71 9.52 5.42
CA SER A 134 -4.17 10.53 6.38
C SER A 134 -3.01 11.15 7.16
N LEU A 135 -2.05 10.33 7.61
CA LEU A 135 -0.85 10.79 8.31
C LEU A 135 0.04 11.65 7.40
N MET A 136 0.21 11.29 6.13
CA MET A 136 0.95 12.10 5.16
C MET A 136 0.25 13.44 4.87
N CYS A 137 -1.08 13.46 4.78
CA CYS A 137 -1.84 14.70 4.63
C CYS A 137 -1.74 15.59 5.87
N LEU A 138 -1.78 15.03 7.07
CA LEU A 138 -1.57 15.76 8.32
C LEU A 138 -0.17 16.38 8.39
N GLU A 139 0.86 15.67 7.94
CA GLU A 139 2.21 16.21 7.83
C GLU A 139 2.25 17.46 6.93
N LEU A 140 1.58 17.42 5.76
CA LEU A 140 1.53 18.55 4.84
C LEU A 140 0.83 19.78 5.41
N VAL A 141 -0.26 19.56 6.15
CA VAL A 141 -1.12 20.65 6.64
C VAL A 141 -0.60 21.21 7.98
N HIS A 142 -0.11 20.36 8.87
CA HIS A 142 0.19 20.70 10.27
C HIS A 142 1.70 20.76 10.60
N SER A 143 2.55 20.87 9.60
CA SER A 143 4.02 20.87 9.75
C SER A 143 4.56 22.19 10.34
N SER A 144 4.00 22.66 11.47
CA SER A 144 4.57 23.79 12.22
C SER A 144 5.81 23.38 13.02
N ASN A 145 5.92 22.12 13.48
CA ASN A 145 7.03 21.59 14.25
C ASN A 145 7.73 20.46 13.49
N VAL A 146 9.01 20.65 13.17
CA VAL A 146 9.80 19.67 12.40
C VAL A 146 9.90 18.30 13.08
N ILE A 147 9.92 18.26 14.41
CA ILE A 147 10.01 17.00 15.17
C ILE A 147 8.73 16.20 15.05
N ASP A 148 7.58 16.83 15.14
CA ASP A 148 6.29 16.16 15.05
C ASP A 148 6.03 15.71 13.61
N GLY A 149 6.39 16.50 12.61
CA GLY A 149 6.35 16.09 11.20
C GLY A 149 7.24 14.87 10.93
N LEU A 150 8.44 14.80 11.53
CA LEU A 150 9.33 13.66 11.39
C LEU A 150 8.74 12.36 11.98
N LYS A 151 8.07 12.45 13.13
CA LYS A 151 7.38 11.29 13.73
C LYS A 151 6.21 10.83 12.87
N LEU A 152 5.37 11.76 12.39
CA LEU A 152 4.24 11.45 11.52
C LEU A 152 4.70 10.75 10.23
N ASN A 153 5.77 11.25 9.62
CA ASN A 153 6.34 10.66 8.41
C ASN A 153 6.89 9.24 8.67
N ALA A 154 7.51 8.99 9.83
CA ALA A 154 7.97 7.65 10.21
C ALA A 154 6.81 6.67 10.34
N PHE A 155 5.73 7.05 11.05
CA PHE A 155 4.55 6.20 11.19
C PHE A 155 3.85 5.97 9.85
N ALA A 156 3.69 7.02 9.04
CA ALA A 156 3.12 6.90 7.70
C ALA A 156 3.90 5.89 6.84
N ALA A 157 5.24 5.95 6.87
CA ALA A 157 6.09 5.01 6.16
C ALA A 157 5.87 3.56 6.60
N VAL A 158 5.81 3.32 7.92
CA VAL A 158 5.58 1.96 8.47
C VAL A 158 4.22 1.43 8.03
N PHE A 159 3.15 2.23 8.16
CA PHE A 159 1.80 1.80 7.75
C PHE A 159 1.72 1.53 6.25
N THR A 160 2.38 2.35 5.42
CA THR A 160 2.40 2.14 3.97
C THR A 160 3.18 0.87 3.57
N VAL A 161 4.30 0.55 4.23
CA VAL A 161 5.03 -0.71 3.99
C VAL A 161 4.18 -1.91 4.39
N LEU A 162 3.57 -1.88 5.58
CA LEU A 162 2.74 -2.98 6.07
C LEU A 162 1.52 -3.19 5.17
N SER A 163 0.89 -2.10 4.70
CA SER A 163 -0.22 -2.19 3.77
C SER A 163 0.22 -2.88 2.47
N GLY A 164 1.34 -2.48 1.87
CA GLY A 164 1.84 -3.10 0.65
C GLY A 164 2.11 -4.60 0.78
N LEU A 165 2.66 -5.05 1.91
CA LEU A 165 2.87 -6.48 2.16
C LEU A 165 1.54 -7.25 2.25
N LEU A 166 0.53 -6.68 2.91
CA LEU A 166 -0.79 -7.30 3.01
C LEU A 166 -1.49 -7.36 1.64
N GLY A 167 -1.41 -6.29 0.84
CA GLY A 167 -1.96 -6.26 -0.51
C GLY A 167 -1.33 -7.33 -1.40
N MET A 168 0.00 -7.50 -1.36
CA MET A 168 0.67 -8.56 -2.10
C MET A 168 0.13 -9.95 -1.71
N VAL A 169 0.00 -10.21 -0.41
CA VAL A 169 -0.54 -11.49 0.11
C VAL A 169 -1.96 -11.70 -0.40
N ALA A 170 -2.82 -10.68 -0.29
CA ALA A 170 -4.21 -10.75 -0.72
C ALA A 170 -4.34 -11.08 -2.22
N HIS A 171 -3.57 -10.40 -3.07
CA HIS A 171 -3.62 -10.60 -4.53
C HIS A 171 -3.12 -11.98 -4.94
N VAL A 172 -2.03 -12.47 -4.33
CA VAL A 172 -1.50 -13.82 -4.62
C VAL A 172 -2.47 -14.90 -4.15
N MET A 173 -3.04 -14.76 -2.95
CA MET A 173 -4.03 -15.72 -2.42
C MET A 173 -5.29 -15.77 -3.28
N TYR A 174 -5.83 -14.63 -3.69
CA TYR A 174 -6.97 -14.60 -4.60
C TYR A 174 -6.66 -15.31 -5.92
N THR A 175 -5.51 -15.04 -6.52
CA THR A 175 -5.10 -15.66 -7.78
C THR A 175 -5.07 -17.18 -7.68
N GLN A 176 -4.51 -17.71 -6.60
CA GLN A 176 -4.46 -19.16 -6.37
C GLN A 176 -5.85 -19.75 -6.17
N VAL A 177 -6.69 -19.13 -5.35
CA VAL A 177 -8.06 -19.58 -5.13
C VAL A 177 -8.86 -19.58 -6.44
N PHE A 178 -8.70 -18.55 -7.27
CA PHE A 178 -9.36 -18.49 -8.58
C PHE A 178 -8.92 -19.65 -9.49
N GLN A 179 -7.62 -19.91 -9.62
CA GLN A 179 -7.09 -21.01 -10.43
C GLN A 179 -7.59 -22.39 -9.97
N VAL A 180 -7.66 -22.60 -8.65
CA VAL A 180 -8.21 -23.84 -8.09
C VAL A 180 -9.72 -23.92 -8.34
N THR A 181 -10.46 -22.83 -8.22
CA THR A 181 -11.89 -22.76 -8.47
C THR A 181 -12.22 -23.05 -9.94
N VAL A 182 -11.40 -22.58 -10.87
CA VAL A 182 -11.52 -22.93 -12.31
C VAL A 182 -11.40 -24.44 -12.54
N SER A 183 -10.53 -25.11 -11.80
CA SER A 183 -10.25 -26.55 -11.96
C SER A 183 -11.25 -27.43 -11.21
N LEU A 184 -11.55 -27.08 -9.96
CA LEU A 184 -12.31 -27.91 -9.01
C LEU A 184 -13.71 -27.35 -8.68
N GLY A 185 -14.06 -26.18 -9.21
CA GLY A 185 -15.34 -25.53 -8.97
C GLY A 185 -16.53 -26.29 -9.58
N PRO A 186 -17.74 -25.77 -9.36
CA PRO A 186 -18.95 -26.42 -9.84
C PRO A 186 -18.97 -26.54 -11.38
N PRO A 187 -19.43 -27.64 -11.93
CA PRO A 187 -19.36 -27.91 -13.38
C PRO A 187 -20.15 -26.91 -14.23
N ASP A 188 -21.18 -26.28 -13.66
CA ASP A 188 -22.00 -25.24 -14.30
C ASP A 188 -21.29 -23.89 -14.46
N TRP A 189 -20.21 -23.68 -13.72
CA TRP A 189 -19.47 -22.43 -13.74
C TRP A 189 -18.11 -22.55 -14.43
N ARG A 190 -17.58 -23.71 -14.68
CA ARG A 190 -16.21 -23.88 -15.22
C ARG A 190 -16.00 -23.09 -16.51
N PRO A 191 -15.00 -22.17 -16.55
CA PRO A 191 -14.69 -21.43 -17.76
C PRO A 191 -14.04 -22.34 -18.80
N TYR A 192 -14.31 -22.05 -20.07
CA TYR A 192 -13.65 -22.65 -21.21
C TYR A 192 -12.32 -21.94 -21.50
N ASN A 193 -12.36 -20.61 -21.46
CA ASN A 193 -11.20 -19.74 -21.57
C ASN A 193 -11.33 -18.57 -20.59
N TRP A 194 -10.22 -18.10 -20.05
CA TRP A 194 -10.20 -16.97 -19.12
C TRP A 194 -8.85 -16.25 -19.14
N ASP A 195 -8.88 -14.95 -18.86
CA ASP A 195 -7.74 -14.06 -18.75
C ASP A 195 -7.90 -13.12 -17.55
N TYR A 196 -6.81 -12.49 -17.12
CA TYR A 196 -6.85 -11.45 -16.10
C TYR A 196 -7.43 -10.16 -16.68
N GLY A 197 -8.42 -9.62 -16.00
CA GLY A 197 -9.10 -8.40 -16.41
C GLY A 197 -8.40 -7.13 -15.92
N TRP A 198 -8.99 -5.98 -16.26
CA TRP A 198 -8.41 -4.68 -15.93
C TRP A 198 -8.37 -4.38 -14.43
N SER A 199 -9.34 -4.88 -13.63
CA SER A 199 -9.33 -4.72 -12.17
C SER A 199 -8.13 -5.39 -11.51
N PHE A 200 -7.71 -6.53 -12.04
CA PHE A 200 -6.48 -7.21 -11.61
C PHE A 200 -5.24 -6.34 -11.87
N CYS A 201 -5.17 -5.73 -13.05
CA CYS A 201 -4.08 -4.79 -13.36
C CYS A 201 -4.08 -3.58 -12.42
N MET A 202 -5.28 -3.06 -12.07
CA MET A 202 -5.42 -1.97 -11.09
C MET A 202 -4.95 -2.39 -9.69
N ALA A 203 -5.26 -3.61 -9.23
CA ALA A 203 -4.79 -4.13 -7.95
C ALA A 203 -3.24 -4.16 -7.88
N TRP A 204 -2.59 -4.67 -8.92
CA TRP A 204 -1.13 -4.68 -8.99
C TRP A 204 -0.51 -3.29 -9.18
N ALA A 205 -1.18 -2.39 -9.92
CA ALA A 205 -0.78 -0.99 -10.02
C ALA A 205 -0.86 -0.29 -8.65
N SER A 206 -1.92 -0.56 -7.88
CA SER A 206 -2.05 -0.08 -6.50
C SER A 206 -0.88 -0.52 -5.63
N PHE A 207 -0.53 -1.81 -5.66
CA PHE A 207 0.62 -2.35 -4.95
C PHE A 207 1.94 -1.66 -5.35
N THR A 208 2.19 -1.48 -6.65
CA THR A 208 3.42 -0.81 -7.11
C THR A 208 3.48 0.66 -6.70
N CYS A 209 2.37 1.40 -6.77
CA CYS A 209 2.27 2.76 -6.27
C CYS A 209 2.51 2.84 -4.75
N CYS A 210 1.94 1.90 -3.98
CA CYS A 210 2.13 1.79 -2.54
C CYS A 210 3.59 1.56 -2.18
N MET A 211 4.27 0.64 -2.85
CA MET A 211 5.70 0.38 -2.65
C MET A 211 6.56 1.58 -3.05
N GLY A 212 6.22 2.25 -4.15
CA GLY A 212 6.86 3.50 -4.57
C GLY A 212 6.69 4.61 -3.52
N ALA A 213 5.49 4.79 -2.98
CA ALA A 213 5.22 5.73 -1.89
C ALA A 213 6.05 5.41 -0.65
N SER A 214 6.13 4.13 -0.26
CA SER A 214 6.91 3.68 0.89
C SER A 214 8.40 4.02 0.76
N VAL A 215 8.99 3.71 -0.39
CA VAL A 215 10.41 3.99 -0.67
C VAL A 215 10.69 5.49 -0.66
N THR A 216 9.81 6.30 -1.30
CA THR A 216 9.99 7.76 -1.33
C THR A 216 9.85 8.38 0.06
N THR A 217 8.91 7.91 0.88
CA THR A 217 8.70 8.36 2.26
C THR A 217 9.89 8.00 3.14
N LEU A 218 10.37 6.75 3.10
CA LEU A 218 11.55 6.31 3.86
C LEU A 218 12.81 7.08 3.45
N ASN A 219 13.02 7.34 2.17
CA ASN A 219 14.14 8.11 1.70
C ASN A 219 14.06 9.58 2.18
N SER A 220 12.87 10.17 2.17
CA SER A 220 12.63 11.51 2.71
C SER A 220 12.95 11.56 4.21
N TYR A 221 12.43 10.61 4.99
CA TYR A 221 12.69 10.48 6.43
C TYR A 221 14.18 10.36 6.73
N THR A 222 14.88 9.44 6.06
CA THR A 222 16.30 9.20 6.28
C THR A 222 17.14 10.45 6.01
N LYS A 223 16.88 11.16 4.91
CA LYS A 223 17.58 12.41 4.60
C LYS A 223 17.35 13.48 5.66
N THR A 224 16.10 13.68 6.07
CA THR A 224 15.75 14.67 7.10
C THR A 224 16.43 14.35 8.43
N VAL A 225 16.47 13.08 8.85
CA VAL A 225 17.16 12.67 10.08
C VAL A 225 18.67 12.95 10.00
N ILE A 226 19.30 12.65 8.85
CA ILE A 226 20.74 12.89 8.67
C ILE A 226 21.04 14.39 8.72
N GLU A 227 20.26 15.23 8.05
CA GLU A 227 20.40 16.67 8.05
C GLU A 227 20.23 17.24 9.47
N PHE A 228 19.24 16.74 10.21
CA PHE A 228 19.01 17.14 11.61
C PHE A 228 20.20 16.80 12.52
N ARG A 229 20.72 15.58 12.39
CA ARG A 229 21.91 15.16 13.15
C ARG A 229 23.13 16.00 12.80
N HIS A 230 23.29 16.36 11.53
CA HIS A 230 24.41 17.18 11.10
C HIS A 230 24.30 18.61 11.65
N LYS A 231 23.15 19.26 11.53
CA LYS A 231 22.89 20.60 12.08
C LYS A 231 23.10 20.64 13.60
N ARG A 232 22.61 19.62 14.32
CA ARG A 232 22.81 19.50 15.77
C ARG A 232 24.30 19.42 16.13
N LYS A 233 25.09 18.62 15.44
CA LYS A 233 26.53 18.51 15.67
C LYS A 233 27.24 19.83 15.41
N THR A 234 26.91 20.53 14.32
CA THR A 234 27.49 21.84 13.99
C THR A 234 27.13 22.85 15.05
N PHE A 235 25.90 22.87 15.55
CA PHE A 235 25.47 23.76 16.62
C PHE A 235 26.18 23.45 17.94
N GLU A 236 26.32 22.18 18.33
CA GLU A 236 27.09 21.77 19.51
C GLU A 236 28.57 22.16 19.41
N GLN A 237 29.15 22.13 18.20
CA GLN A 237 30.51 22.59 17.94
C GLN A 237 30.64 24.12 18.09
N SER A 238 29.68 24.89 17.54
CA SER A 238 29.69 26.34 17.63
C SER A 238 29.59 26.83 19.09
N ILE A 239 28.70 26.23 19.89
CA ILE A 239 28.60 26.53 21.33
C ILE A 239 29.90 26.18 22.05
N ARG A 240 30.52 25.07 21.73
CA ARG A 240 31.78 24.67 22.35
C ARG A 240 32.93 25.66 22.02
N GLU A 241 32.98 26.14 20.78
CA GLU A 241 33.95 27.15 20.33
C GLU A 241 33.69 28.50 21.01
N GLU A 242 32.44 28.91 21.20
CA GLU A 242 32.05 30.14 21.86
C GLU A 242 32.47 30.11 23.34
N HIS A 243 32.15 29.03 24.05
CA HIS A 243 32.64 28.86 25.43
C HIS A 243 34.14 28.78 25.53
N ALA A 244 34.84 28.20 24.54
CA ALA A 244 36.31 28.22 24.53
C ALA A 244 36.86 29.63 24.32
N ARG A 245 36.23 30.45 23.47
CA ARG A 245 36.63 31.87 23.26
C ARG A 245 36.38 32.71 24.51
N GLU A 246 35.23 32.54 25.18
CA GLU A 246 34.93 33.23 26.44
C GLU A 246 35.94 32.86 27.53
N ALA A 247 36.24 31.56 27.66
CA ALA A 247 37.26 31.10 28.61
C ALA A 247 38.65 31.70 28.30
N PHE A 248 39.01 31.78 27.00
CA PHE A 248 40.29 32.39 26.58
C PHE A 248 40.30 33.90 26.79
N GLY A 249 39.16 34.59 26.57
CA GLY A 249 38.98 36.01 26.86
C GLY A 249 39.18 36.33 28.34
N TYR A 250 38.58 35.51 29.22
CA TYR A 250 38.71 35.63 30.67
C TYR A 250 40.18 35.50 31.14
N PHE A 251 40.93 34.55 30.59
CA PHE A 251 42.37 34.40 30.91
C PHE A 251 43.24 35.56 30.37
N ARG A 252 42.81 36.24 29.31
CA ARG A 252 43.51 37.39 28.73
C ARG A 252 43.28 38.68 29.53
N GLU A 253 42.11 38.88 30.11
CA GLU A 253 41.80 40.07 30.96
C GLU A 253 42.32 39.93 32.39
N HIS A 254 42.51 38.70 32.85
CA HIS A 254 43.07 38.41 34.16
C HIS A 254 44.42 37.67 34.03
N PRO A 255 45.54 38.33 33.67
CA PRO A 255 46.79 37.64 33.63
C PRO A 255 47.13 37.19 35.04
N VAL A 256 47.23 35.87 35.20
CA VAL A 256 47.66 35.26 36.46
C VAL A 256 49.09 35.73 36.71
N HIS A 257 49.30 36.68 37.60
CA HIS A 257 50.61 37.01 38.09
C HIS A 257 51.26 35.75 38.69
N SER A 258 52.26 35.22 38.00
CA SER A 258 53.03 34.10 38.47
C SER A 258 53.83 34.57 39.70
N ILE A 259 53.28 34.27 40.87
CA ILE A 259 54.07 34.37 42.11
C ILE A 259 54.90 33.08 42.15
N THR A 260 56.15 33.20 41.70
CA THR A 260 57.18 32.22 42.01
C THR A 260 57.46 32.27 43.49
N LYS A 261 56.79 31.49 44.29
CA LYS A 261 57.18 31.06 45.60
C LYS A 261 57.35 29.55 45.62
N SER A 262 58.54 29.14 45.97
CA SER A 262 58.97 27.76 46.17
C SER A 262 57.91 26.89 46.78
N VAL A 263 57.60 25.84 46.06
CA VAL A 263 56.63 24.80 46.48
C VAL A 263 57.40 23.76 47.30
N GLU A 264 57.11 23.72 48.58
CA GLU A 264 57.34 22.54 49.37
C GLU A 264 56.21 21.49 48.98
N VAL A 265 56.67 20.34 48.61
CA VAL A 265 55.87 19.22 48.27
C VAL A 265 55.10 18.73 49.50
N TYR A 266 53.79 18.90 49.57
CA TYR A 266 52.94 18.14 50.43
C TYR A 266 52.02 17.29 49.56
N SER A 267 52.37 16.03 49.52
CA SER A 267 51.56 14.92 48.98
C SER A 267 50.30 14.76 49.82
N SER A 268 49.20 14.49 49.17
CA SER A 268 47.90 14.05 49.69
C SER A 268 46.80 15.10 49.77
N GLN A 269 46.07 15.20 48.64
CA GLN A 269 44.61 15.26 48.68
C GLN A 269 44.05 15.11 47.26
N THR A 270 43.23 14.08 47.06
CA THR A 270 42.46 13.79 45.88
C THR A 270 41.66 14.99 45.39
N PRO A 271 41.67 15.32 44.06
CA PRO A 271 40.86 16.38 43.53
C PRO A 271 39.38 16.02 43.65
N LYS A 272 38.61 16.80 44.41
CA LYS A 272 37.16 16.78 44.37
C LYS A 272 36.70 17.05 42.95
N SER A 273 36.09 16.02 42.34
CA SER A 273 35.36 16.12 41.10
C SER A 273 34.42 17.33 41.20
N ILE A 274 34.63 18.34 40.38
CA ILE A 274 33.66 19.39 40.11
C ILE A 274 32.53 18.69 39.38
N ARG A 275 31.46 18.45 40.13
CA ARG A 275 30.19 17.93 39.64
C ARG A 275 29.64 18.97 38.65
N ARG A 276 29.90 18.81 37.35
CA ARG A 276 29.21 19.54 36.30
C ARG A 276 27.75 19.18 36.40
N THR A 277 26.90 20.10 36.83
CA THR A 277 25.47 19.99 36.64
C THR A 277 25.22 19.90 35.13
N PRO A 278 24.57 18.85 34.63
CA PRO A 278 24.14 18.84 33.25
C PRO A 278 23.12 19.95 33.10
N ILE A 279 23.37 20.90 32.18
CA ILE A 279 22.37 21.87 31.75
C ILE A 279 21.20 21.05 31.21
N PRO A 280 19.93 21.27 31.67
CA PRO A 280 18.79 20.55 31.15
C PRO A 280 18.68 20.82 29.65
N VAL A 281 18.69 19.74 28.85
CA VAL A 281 18.55 19.79 27.39
C VAL A 281 17.19 20.31 26.96
N ASP A 282 16.26 20.47 27.91
CA ASP A 282 14.86 20.87 27.67
C ASP A 282 14.65 22.38 27.45
N SER A 283 15.69 23.21 27.56
CA SER A 283 15.59 24.66 27.35
C SER A 283 16.18 25.15 26.02
N LEU A 284 16.65 24.24 25.16
CA LEU A 284 17.02 24.60 23.78
C LEU A 284 15.74 24.76 22.96
N ASP A 285 15.39 26.02 22.69
CA ASP A 285 14.26 26.40 21.87
C ASP A 285 14.50 25.89 20.42
N LEU A 286 13.94 24.72 20.11
CA LEU A 286 14.03 24.12 18.80
C LEU A 286 13.30 24.94 17.72
N SER A 287 12.57 25.99 18.11
CA SER A 287 11.87 26.89 17.20
C SER A 287 12.84 27.68 16.31
N ASP A 288 14.02 28.05 16.82
CA ASP A 288 15.03 28.79 16.03
C ASP A 288 15.70 27.91 14.97
N ILE A 289 15.83 26.61 15.25
CA ILE A 289 16.35 25.63 14.26
C ILE A 289 15.30 25.33 13.20
N ALA A 290 14.03 25.36 13.56
CA ALA A 290 12.91 25.15 12.63
C ALA A 290 12.75 26.33 11.66
N ALA A 291 12.95 27.56 12.10
CA ALA A 291 12.85 28.76 11.26
C ALA A 291 13.91 28.78 10.14
N SER A 292 15.11 28.26 10.39
CA SER A 292 16.19 28.18 9.38
C SER A 292 15.97 27.07 8.33
N LEU A 293 15.00 26.15 8.54
CA LEU A 293 14.65 25.06 7.62
C LEU A 293 13.55 25.43 6.63
N GLY A 294 12.85 26.55 6.85
CA GLY A 294 11.68 26.97 6.06
C GLY A 294 12.00 27.59 4.71
N GLU A 295 13.25 27.88 4.39
CA GLU A 295 13.60 28.79 3.28
C GLU A 295 14.31 28.13 2.08
N GLU A 296 14.07 26.86 1.79
CA GLU A 296 14.43 26.29 0.49
C GLU A 296 13.14 26.01 -0.33
N GLN A 297 12.76 27.01 -1.10
CA GLN A 297 11.68 26.95 -2.10
C GLN A 297 12.03 26.00 -3.24
N CYS A 298 10.97 25.37 -3.80
CA CYS A 298 11.02 24.61 -5.07
C CYS A 298 11.49 25.47 -6.25
#